data_4113ca7f2c885065ebdc43a508bb73c2
#
_entry.id   4113ca7f2c885065ebdc43a508bb73c2
#
_cell.length_a   1.000
_cell.length_b   1.000
_cell.length_c   1.000
_cell.angle_alpha   90.00
_cell.angle_beta   90.00
_cell.angle_gamma   90.00
#
_symmetry.space_group_name_H-M   'P 1'
#
loop_
_entity.id
_entity.type
_entity.pdbx_description
1 polymer ?
#
loop_
_entity_poly.entity_id
_entity_poly.type
_entity_poly.pdbx_seq_one_letter_code
_entity_poly.pdbx_strand_id
1 'polypeptide(L)'
;HSVFSILKNEAICCDKGLDSVLIYGDGGEICRFYLKGSNFRILESEKQNLYLVAEKSSEIVVISYEHGKLTLQQRISTVEKGFAKINYAAAVRISPDRQYLYTTNRGEDTIVIYKIQKDGTLEFSERHYLPGQFPRDFNISKDGKILGVALEYSDCVVFYDVDNNTGTIRLRKEMVRIPSPTAI
;
A
#
# COMPACT_ATOMS: atom_id res chain seq x y z
N HIS A 1 -12.63 0.37 4.77
CA HIS A 1 -12.31 0.78 3.41
C HIS A 1 -12.57 -0.38 2.45
N SER A 2 -13.45 -0.18 1.50
CA SER A 2 -13.70 -1.12 0.41
C SER A 2 -12.88 -0.64 -0.78
N VAL A 3 -12.01 -1.46 -1.30
CA VAL A 3 -11.40 -1.26 -2.60
C VAL A 3 -12.08 -2.23 -3.55
N PHE A 4 -12.72 -1.72 -4.56
CA PHE A 4 -13.30 -2.53 -5.61
C PHE A 4 -12.20 -2.87 -6.61
N SER A 5 -11.65 -4.06 -6.53
CA SER A 5 -10.95 -4.65 -7.66
C SER A 5 -11.93 -5.55 -8.38
N ILE A 6 -12.24 -5.24 -9.63
CA ILE A 6 -13.14 -6.04 -10.45
C ILE A 6 -12.31 -7.11 -11.15
N LEU A 7 -12.09 -8.23 -10.49
CA LEU A 7 -11.78 -9.48 -11.17
C LEU A 7 -13.13 -10.16 -11.47
N LYS A 8 -13.64 -10.02 -12.70
CA LYS A 8 -14.82 -10.76 -13.19
C LYS A 8 -16.11 -10.54 -12.36
N ASN A 9 -16.54 -9.32 -12.12
CA ASN A 9 -17.73 -8.98 -11.30
C ASN A 9 -17.64 -9.33 -9.81
N GLU A 10 -16.45 -9.48 -9.28
CA GLU A 10 -16.21 -9.73 -7.86
C GLU A 10 -15.68 -8.48 -7.15
N ALA A 11 -16.22 -8.18 -5.98
CA ALA A 11 -15.78 -7.08 -5.12
C ALA A 11 -14.84 -7.62 -4.04
N ILE A 12 -13.67 -7.00 -3.88
CA ILE A 12 -12.73 -7.32 -2.82
C ILE A 12 -12.79 -6.24 -1.76
N CYS A 13 -13.04 -6.64 -0.51
CA CYS A 13 -13.20 -5.72 0.62
C CYS A 13 -12.22 -6.02 1.72
N CYS A 14 -11.54 -4.98 2.22
CA CYS A 14 -10.79 -5.06 3.48
C CYS A 14 -11.72 -4.71 4.64
N ASP A 15 -11.90 -5.64 5.59
CA ASP A 15 -12.59 -5.39 6.85
C ASP A 15 -11.56 -5.25 7.97
N LYS A 16 -11.32 -4.00 8.35
CA LYS A 16 -10.34 -3.65 9.37
C LYS A 16 -10.72 -4.17 10.76
N GLY A 17 -12.01 -4.19 11.09
CA GLY A 17 -12.53 -4.62 12.39
C GLY A 17 -12.45 -6.13 12.58
N LEU A 18 -12.63 -6.87 11.49
CA LEU A 18 -12.61 -8.33 11.48
C LEU A 18 -11.25 -8.92 11.09
N ASP A 19 -10.21 -8.10 10.92
CA ASP A 19 -8.89 -8.58 10.46
C ASP A 19 -8.96 -9.45 9.19
N SER A 20 -9.87 -9.08 8.27
CA SER A 20 -10.23 -9.94 7.16
C SER A 20 -10.21 -9.22 5.81
N VAL A 21 -9.97 -10.01 4.77
CA VAL A 21 -10.28 -9.66 3.39
C VAL A 21 -11.40 -10.57 2.91
N LEU A 22 -12.39 -9.99 2.28
CA LEU A 22 -13.58 -10.69 1.80
C LEU A 22 -13.73 -10.49 0.31
N ILE A 23 -14.16 -11.53 -0.38
CA ILE A 23 -14.51 -11.48 -1.80
C ILE A 23 -16.01 -11.76 -1.94
N TYR A 24 -16.68 -10.86 -2.63
CA TYR A 24 -18.11 -10.93 -2.90
C TYR A 24 -18.36 -11.03 -4.40
N GLY A 25 -19.31 -11.88 -4.78
CA GLY A 25 -19.91 -11.96 -6.12
C GLY A 25 -21.41 -11.70 -6.07
N ASP A 26 -22.09 -11.93 -7.18
CA ASP A 26 -23.54 -11.69 -7.31
C ASP A 26 -24.39 -12.46 -6.29
N GLY A 27 -23.92 -13.62 -5.83
CA GLY A 27 -24.59 -14.47 -4.81
C GLY A 27 -24.23 -14.18 -3.37
N GLY A 28 -23.39 -13.18 -3.09
CA GLY A 28 -22.91 -12.85 -1.74
C GLY A 28 -21.41 -13.16 -1.53
N GLU A 29 -21.02 -13.45 -0.28
CA GLU A 29 -19.61 -13.77 0.05
C GLU A 29 -19.17 -15.07 -0.60
N ILE A 30 -18.08 -15.00 -1.40
CA ILE A 30 -17.45 -16.15 -2.04
C ILE A 30 -16.42 -16.79 -1.11
N CYS A 31 -15.52 -15.98 -0.55
CA CYS A 31 -14.48 -16.47 0.34
C CYS A 31 -13.94 -15.36 1.24
N ARG A 32 -13.22 -15.78 2.29
CA ARG A 32 -12.63 -14.89 3.28
C ARG A 32 -11.21 -15.35 3.62
N PHE A 33 -10.31 -14.39 3.82
CA PHE A 33 -9.00 -14.60 4.44
C PHE A 33 -8.93 -13.82 5.76
N TYR A 34 -8.60 -14.51 6.84
CA TYR A 34 -8.46 -13.92 8.18
C TYR A 34 -6.99 -13.99 8.63
N LEU A 35 -6.48 -12.88 9.17
CA LEU A 35 -5.15 -12.81 9.78
C LEU A 35 -5.22 -11.94 11.03
N LYS A 36 -5.19 -12.56 12.21
CA LYS A 36 -5.32 -11.90 13.52
C LYS A 36 -4.32 -10.75 13.67
N GLY A 37 -4.82 -9.59 14.08
CA GLY A 37 -4.01 -8.39 14.37
C GLY A 37 -3.54 -7.63 13.15
N SER A 38 -3.97 -7.99 11.94
CA SER A 38 -3.57 -7.33 10.70
C SER A 38 -4.18 -5.95 10.56
N ASN A 39 -5.46 -5.79 10.92
CA ASN A 39 -6.23 -4.57 10.63
C ASN A 39 -6.09 -4.15 9.16
N PHE A 40 -6.45 -5.00 8.23
CA PHE A 40 -6.34 -4.73 6.79
C PHE A 40 -7.05 -3.43 6.43
N ARG A 41 -6.29 -2.47 5.91
CA ARG A 41 -6.76 -1.12 5.65
C ARG A 41 -7.12 -0.88 4.19
N ILE A 42 -6.24 -1.26 3.29
CA ILE A 42 -6.31 -0.99 1.86
C ILE A 42 -5.53 -2.08 1.11
N LEU A 43 -5.90 -2.31 -0.12
CA LEU A 43 -5.21 -3.24 -1.01
C LEU A 43 -5.01 -2.63 -2.40
N GLU A 44 -4.03 -3.17 -3.10
CA GLU A 44 -3.86 -3.09 -4.55
C GLU A 44 -3.86 -4.51 -5.12
N SER A 45 -4.15 -4.65 -6.40
CA SER A 45 -4.16 -5.96 -7.06
C SER A 45 -3.40 -5.94 -8.38
N GLU A 46 -2.68 -7.02 -8.65
CA GLU A 46 -2.01 -7.26 -9.92
C GLU A 46 -2.18 -8.73 -10.30
N LYS A 47 -2.87 -8.99 -11.42
CA LYS A 47 -3.27 -10.35 -11.84
C LYS A 47 -4.06 -11.04 -10.72
N GLN A 48 -3.57 -12.18 -10.24
CA GLN A 48 -4.16 -12.93 -9.13
C GLN A 48 -3.64 -12.52 -7.74
N ASN A 49 -2.68 -11.61 -7.66
CA ASN A 49 -2.09 -11.22 -6.38
C ASN A 49 -2.77 -9.98 -5.79
N LEU A 50 -3.04 -10.05 -4.49
CA LEU A 50 -3.56 -8.96 -3.68
C LEU A 50 -2.46 -8.52 -2.71
N TYR A 51 -2.17 -7.24 -2.68
CA TYR A 51 -1.20 -6.60 -1.79
C TYR A 51 -1.93 -5.81 -0.74
N LEU A 52 -1.97 -6.30 0.47
CA LEU A 52 -2.78 -5.80 1.57
C LEU A 52 -1.92 -5.07 2.59
N VAL A 53 -2.29 -3.84 2.91
CA VAL A 53 -1.69 -3.13 4.05
C VAL A 53 -2.29 -3.67 5.34
N ALA A 54 -1.46 -4.31 6.14
CA ALA A 54 -1.76 -4.68 7.51
C ALA A 54 -1.32 -3.52 8.44
N GLU A 55 -2.26 -2.63 8.78
CA GLU A 55 -1.96 -1.34 9.41
C GLU A 55 -1.23 -1.48 10.76
N LYS A 56 -1.72 -2.34 11.64
CA LYS A 56 -1.15 -2.49 13.00
C LYS A 56 0.14 -3.30 13.03
N SER A 57 0.23 -4.35 12.22
CA SER A 57 1.45 -5.16 12.17
C SER A 57 2.55 -4.53 11.32
N SER A 58 2.24 -3.42 10.61
CA SER A 58 3.17 -2.72 9.74
C SER A 58 3.80 -3.63 8.70
N GLU A 59 2.94 -4.33 7.95
CA GLU A 59 3.33 -5.28 6.92
C GLU A 59 2.54 -5.07 5.63
N ILE A 60 3.14 -5.48 4.51
CA ILE A 60 2.38 -5.87 3.33
C ILE A 60 2.18 -7.37 3.38
N VAL A 61 0.94 -7.79 3.24
CA VAL A 61 0.55 -9.20 3.15
C VAL A 61 0.19 -9.48 1.69
N VAL A 62 0.91 -10.40 1.08
CA VAL A 62 0.66 -10.84 -0.32
C VAL A 62 -0.18 -12.10 -0.27
N ILE A 63 -1.32 -12.06 -0.95
CA ILE A 63 -2.26 -13.18 -1.05
C ILE A 63 -2.54 -13.44 -2.53
N SER A 64 -2.50 -14.69 -2.96
CA SER A 64 -3.04 -15.06 -4.27
C SER A 64 -4.53 -15.38 -4.18
N TYR A 65 -5.28 -14.98 -5.21
CA TYR A 65 -6.68 -15.32 -5.38
C TYR A 65 -6.87 -16.14 -6.65
N GLU A 66 -7.20 -17.40 -6.49
CA GLU A 66 -7.40 -18.33 -7.60
C GLU A 66 -8.58 -19.27 -7.32
N HIS A 67 -9.48 -19.42 -8.30
CA HIS A 67 -10.60 -20.35 -8.24
C HIS A 67 -11.45 -20.24 -6.96
N GLY A 68 -11.71 -19.02 -6.50
CA GLY A 68 -12.50 -18.77 -5.28
C GLY A 68 -11.73 -19.02 -3.97
N LYS A 69 -10.41 -19.16 -4.02
CA LYS A 69 -9.58 -19.43 -2.85
C LYS A 69 -8.50 -18.35 -2.67
N LEU A 70 -8.38 -17.86 -1.44
CA LEU A 70 -7.31 -16.96 -0.99
C LEU A 70 -6.20 -17.75 -0.32
N THR A 71 -4.95 -17.55 -0.75
CA THR A 71 -3.78 -18.27 -0.20
C THR A 71 -2.66 -17.27 0.12
N LEU A 72 -2.18 -17.31 1.38
CA LEU A 72 -1.05 -16.50 1.82
C LEU A 72 0.23 -16.87 1.06
N GLN A 73 0.86 -15.89 0.43
CA GLN A 73 2.13 -16.06 -0.27
C GLN A 73 3.30 -15.48 0.52
N GLN A 74 3.11 -14.27 1.08
CA GLN A 74 4.21 -13.56 1.75
C GLN A 74 3.68 -12.61 2.83
N ARG A 75 4.50 -12.38 3.86
CA ARG A 75 4.40 -11.24 4.76
C ARG A 75 5.74 -10.52 4.75
N ILE A 76 5.74 -9.22 4.54
CA ILE A 76 6.96 -8.40 4.50
C ILE A 76 6.76 -7.12 5.30
N SER A 77 7.73 -6.81 6.19
CA SER A 77 7.68 -5.62 7.04
C SER A 77 7.77 -4.34 6.23
N THR A 78 6.99 -3.32 6.61
CA THR A 78 7.09 -1.96 6.05
C THR A 78 8.01 -1.06 6.87
N VAL A 79 8.40 -1.45 8.07
CA VAL A 79 9.30 -0.68 8.94
C VAL A 79 10.70 -1.27 8.95
N GLU A 80 11.67 -0.45 9.31
CA GLU A 80 13.06 -0.86 9.45
C GLU A 80 13.25 -1.91 10.55
N LYS A 81 14.20 -2.82 10.34
CA LYS A 81 14.52 -3.82 11.36
C LYS A 81 15.00 -3.14 12.65
N GLY A 82 14.30 -3.41 13.75
CA GLY A 82 14.57 -2.80 15.04
C GLY A 82 13.78 -1.52 15.33
N PHE A 83 12.93 -1.06 14.42
CA PHE A 83 12.03 0.06 14.72
C PHE A 83 11.05 -0.33 15.83
N ALA A 84 11.15 0.36 16.99
CA ALA A 84 10.43 -0.01 18.23
C ALA A 84 9.30 0.96 18.61
N LYS A 85 9.09 2.03 17.82
CA LYS A 85 8.02 2.99 18.09
C LYS A 85 6.69 2.52 17.48
N ILE A 86 5.61 3.14 17.90
CA ILE A 86 4.28 2.90 17.29
C ILE A 86 4.34 3.32 15.83
N ASN A 87 3.88 2.43 14.95
CA ASN A 87 3.75 2.68 13.52
C ASN A 87 2.41 2.13 12.99
N TYR A 88 1.91 2.77 11.97
CA TYR A 88 0.72 2.36 11.24
C TYR A 88 1.00 2.44 9.74
N ALA A 89 1.16 1.32 9.08
CA ALA A 89 1.20 1.30 7.62
C ALA A 89 -0.09 1.90 7.05
N ALA A 90 0.01 2.72 6.00
CA ALA A 90 -1.11 3.57 5.61
C ALA A 90 -1.67 3.29 4.22
N ALA A 91 -0.97 3.67 3.19
CA ALA A 91 -1.39 3.55 1.80
C ALA A 91 -0.51 2.59 1.02
N VAL A 92 -1.02 2.05 -0.06
CA VAL A 92 -0.29 1.22 -1.01
C VAL A 92 -0.70 1.60 -2.43
N ARG A 93 0.27 1.65 -3.34
CA ARG A 93 0.04 1.82 -4.79
C ARG A 93 1.05 0.99 -5.57
N ILE A 94 0.60 0.44 -6.68
CA ILE A 94 1.46 -0.19 -7.67
C ILE A 94 1.83 0.85 -8.73
N SER A 95 3.09 0.85 -9.18
CA SER A 95 3.51 1.70 -10.30
C SER A 95 2.71 1.39 -11.58
N PRO A 96 2.50 2.36 -12.47
CA PRO A 96 1.74 2.13 -13.72
C PRO A 96 2.30 1.02 -14.61
N ASP A 97 3.62 0.78 -14.57
CA ASP A 97 4.32 -0.30 -15.28
C ASP A 97 4.25 -1.67 -14.57
N ARG A 98 3.61 -1.70 -13.37
CA ARG A 98 3.41 -2.91 -12.56
C ARG A 98 4.70 -3.57 -12.04
N GLN A 99 5.82 -2.86 -12.02
CA GLN A 99 7.11 -3.39 -11.55
C GLN A 99 7.41 -3.09 -10.08
N TYR A 100 6.80 -2.03 -9.52
CA TYR A 100 7.08 -1.57 -8.17
C TYR A 100 5.81 -1.37 -7.37
N LEU A 101 5.93 -1.62 -6.06
CA LEU A 101 4.89 -1.33 -5.08
C LEU A 101 5.46 -0.35 -4.05
N TYR A 102 4.68 0.67 -3.76
CA TYR A 102 4.98 1.71 -2.77
C TYR A 102 4.03 1.62 -1.60
N THR A 103 4.51 1.89 -0.39
CA THR A 103 3.67 1.98 0.81
C THR A 103 4.20 3.04 1.78
N THR A 104 3.32 3.65 2.56
CA THR A 104 3.70 4.67 3.55
C THR A 104 3.51 4.18 4.98
N ASN A 105 4.32 4.71 5.89
CA ASN A 105 4.31 4.42 7.33
C ASN A 105 4.10 5.70 8.14
N ARG A 106 3.06 5.71 8.97
CA ARG A 106 2.76 6.78 9.92
C ARG A 106 3.36 6.44 11.28
N GLY A 107 4.41 7.14 11.67
CA GLY A 107 5.19 6.89 12.88
C GLY A 107 6.67 6.72 12.59
N GLU A 108 7.05 5.87 11.61
CA GLU A 108 8.39 5.89 11.02
C GLU A 108 8.53 7.05 10.02
N ASP A 109 7.39 7.55 9.51
CA ASP A 109 7.29 8.66 8.54
C ASP A 109 8.14 8.41 7.28
N THR A 110 7.91 7.23 6.69
CA THR A 110 8.63 6.75 5.51
C THR A 110 7.70 6.39 4.36
N ILE A 111 8.25 6.37 3.17
CA ILE A 111 7.75 5.62 2.03
C ILE A 111 8.72 4.49 1.69
N VAL A 112 8.20 3.29 1.50
CA VAL A 112 8.98 2.09 1.22
C VAL A 112 8.62 1.57 -0.16
N ILE A 113 9.64 1.15 -0.90
CA ILE A 113 9.57 0.68 -2.27
C ILE A 113 9.94 -0.79 -2.30
N TYR A 114 9.11 -1.58 -2.96
CA TYR A 114 9.36 -2.99 -3.21
C TYR A 114 9.33 -3.26 -4.71
N LYS A 115 10.20 -4.13 -5.17
CA LYS A 115 10.13 -4.68 -6.52
C LYS A 115 9.17 -5.86 -6.54
N ILE A 116 8.23 -5.88 -7.47
CA ILE A 116 7.31 -6.98 -7.68
C ILE A 116 8.03 -8.05 -8.52
N GLN A 117 8.15 -9.25 -7.96
CA GLN A 117 8.79 -10.39 -8.61
C GLN A 117 7.84 -11.06 -9.61
N LYS A 118 8.37 -11.93 -10.46
CA LYS A 118 7.58 -12.64 -11.49
C LYS A 118 6.46 -13.50 -10.91
N ASP A 119 6.66 -14.05 -9.71
CA ASP A 119 5.68 -14.83 -8.97
C ASP A 119 4.71 -13.97 -8.15
N GLY A 120 4.88 -12.64 -8.18
CA GLY A 120 4.08 -11.66 -7.45
C GLY A 120 4.53 -11.43 -6.01
N THR A 121 5.58 -12.08 -5.54
CA THR A 121 6.19 -11.73 -4.24
C THR A 121 6.91 -10.39 -4.31
N LEU A 122 7.19 -9.81 -3.16
CA LEU A 122 7.82 -8.52 -3.01
C LEU A 122 9.26 -8.67 -2.51
N GLU A 123 10.18 -7.95 -3.13
CA GLU A 123 11.54 -7.79 -2.67
C GLU A 123 11.77 -6.33 -2.25
N PHE A 124 12.30 -6.12 -1.04
CA PHE A 124 12.64 -4.78 -0.58
C PHE A 124 13.65 -4.12 -1.52
N SER A 125 13.34 -2.89 -1.96
CA SER A 125 14.22 -2.11 -2.83
C SER A 125 14.81 -0.93 -2.07
N GLU A 126 13.97 -0.05 -1.53
CA GLU A 126 14.45 1.20 -0.93
C GLU A 126 13.48 1.74 0.13
N ARG A 127 14.00 2.57 1.05
CA ARG A 127 13.23 3.34 2.03
C ARG A 127 13.66 4.78 2.00
N HIS A 128 12.67 5.70 1.95
CA HIS A 128 12.88 7.13 2.05
C HIS A 128 12.19 7.69 3.28
N TYR A 129 12.94 8.40 4.13
CA TYR A 129 12.37 9.21 5.19
C TYR A 129 11.77 10.48 4.60
N LEU A 130 10.54 10.77 4.97
CA LEU A 130 9.79 11.89 4.42
C LEU A 130 10.14 13.20 5.15
N PRO A 131 10.06 14.37 4.49
CA PRO A 131 10.40 15.67 5.09
C PRO A 131 9.29 16.22 6.00
N GLY A 132 8.39 15.36 6.49
CA GLY A 132 7.28 15.70 7.36
C GLY A 132 6.64 14.46 7.94
N GLN A 133 5.56 14.67 8.70
CA GLN A 133 5.00 13.64 9.57
C GLN A 133 3.64 13.15 9.09
N PHE A 134 3.38 11.88 9.41
CA PHE A 134 2.10 11.21 9.25
C PHE A 134 1.64 11.14 7.79
N PRO A 135 2.40 10.43 6.91
CA PRO A 135 2.05 10.24 5.50
C PRO A 135 0.80 9.36 5.38
N ARG A 136 -0.36 10.01 5.27
CA ARG A 136 -1.65 9.34 5.32
C ARG A 136 -2.06 8.69 4.02
N ASP A 137 -1.75 9.35 2.91
CA ASP A 137 -2.02 8.87 1.56
C ASP A 137 -0.97 9.39 0.60
N PHE A 138 -0.86 8.76 -0.54
CA PHE A 138 -0.03 9.18 -1.66
C PHE A 138 -0.64 8.67 -2.96
N ASN A 139 -0.26 9.31 -4.06
CA ASN A 139 -0.65 8.85 -5.38
C ASN A 139 0.49 9.00 -6.37
N ILE A 140 0.41 8.25 -7.47
CA ILE A 140 1.38 8.28 -8.57
C ILE A 140 0.66 8.77 -9.82
N SER A 141 1.28 9.67 -10.57
CA SER A 141 0.75 10.15 -11.84
C SER A 141 0.58 9.00 -12.84
N LYS A 142 -0.35 9.17 -13.79
CA LYS A 142 -0.65 8.13 -14.79
C LYS A 142 0.54 7.71 -15.64
N ASP A 143 1.49 8.62 -15.87
CA ASP A 143 2.73 8.37 -16.58
C ASP A 143 3.86 7.79 -15.70
N GLY A 144 3.58 7.60 -14.40
CA GLY A 144 4.51 7.07 -13.42
C GLY A 144 5.63 8.00 -12.98
N LYS A 145 5.67 9.25 -13.45
CA LYS A 145 6.83 10.14 -13.26
C LYS A 145 6.80 10.99 -12.01
N ILE A 146 5.63 11.19 -11.43
CA ILE A 146 5.44 12.03 -10.25
C ILE A 146 4.71 11.24 -9.18
N LEU A 147 5.21 11.32 -7.96
CA LEU A 147 4.58 10.78 -6.77
C LEU A 147 4.32 11.94 -5.80
N GLY A 148 3.06 12.11 -5.36
CA GLY A 148 2.66 13.08 -4.35
C GLY A 148 2.36 12.39 -3.04
N VAL A 149 2.79 12.95 -1.89
CA VAL A 149 2.53 12.40 -0.55
C VAL A 149 1.85 13.44 0.32
N ALA A 150 0.70 13.08 0.88
CA ALA A 150 -0.05 13.89 1.84
C ALA A 150 0.51 13.66 3.26
N LEU A 151 1.13 14.70 3.84
CA LEU A 151 1.72 14.70 5.17
C LEU A 151 0.74 15.40 6.14
N GLU A 152 -0.15 14.60 6.75
CA GLU A 152 -1.30 15.09 7.53
C GLU A 152 -0.88 16.03 8.67
N TYR A 153 0.15 15.66 9.44
CA TYR A 153 0.61 16.44 10.60
C TYR A 153 1.61 17.55 10.24
N SER A 154 1.99 17.64 8.98
CA SER A 154 2.86 18.72 8.47
C SER A 154 2.13 19.72 7.58
N ASP A 155 0.80 19.60 7.44
CA ASP A 155 -0.05 20.50 6.68
C ASP A 155 0.45 20.75 5.25
N CYS A 156 0.93 19.70 4.58
CA CYS A 156 1.44 19.85 3.23
C CYS A 156 1.36 18.57 2.39
N VAL A 157 1.44 18.77 1.08
CA VAL A 157 1.72 17.74 0.09
C VAL A 157 3.09 17.99 -0.49
N VAL A 158 3.94 16.97 -0.50
CA VAL A 158 5.28 16.99 -1.11
C VAL A 158 5.31 16.11 -2.35
N PHE A 159 6.20 16.42 -3.28
CA PHE A 159 6.28 15.72 -4.55
C PHE A 159 7.66 15.12 -4.78
N TYR A 160 7.67 14.01 -5.50
CA TYR A 160 8.87 13.29 -5.89
C TYR A 160 8.87 13.05 -7.39
N ASP A 161 10.05 13.16 -8.02
CA ASP A 161 10.31 12.53 -9.31
C ASP A 161 10.46 11.03 -9.11
N VAL A 162 9.90 10.23 -10.00
CA VAL A 162 10.01 8.77 -10.00
C VAL A 162 10.83 8.34 -11.22
N ASP A 163 11.85 7.53 -11.01
CA ASP A 163 12.56 6.85 -12.09
C ASP A 163 11.84 5.51 -12.38
N ASN A 164 11.14 5.43 -13.49
CA ASN A 164 10.36 4.26 -13.87
C ASN A 164 11.23 2.99 -14.11
N ASN A 165 12.53 3.13 -14.36
CA ASN A 165 13.41 1.97 -14.60
C ASN A 165 13.84 1.31 -13.28
N THR A 166 13.99 2.09 -12.23
CA THR A 166 14.50 1.64 -10.93
C THR A 166 13.44 1.68 -9.82
N GLY A 167 12.31 2.38 -10.04
CA GLY A 167 11.29 2.63 -9.03
C GLY A 167 11.70 3.65 -7.98
N THR A 168 12.94 4.16 -8.00
CA THR A 168 13.47 5.09 -6.99
C THR A 168 12.80 6.45 -7.08
N ILE A 169 12.79 7.19 -5.97
CA ILE A 169 12.16 8.51 -5.88
C ILE A 169 13.14 9.59 -5.44
N ARG A 170 12.97 10.80 -5.97
CA ARG A 170 13.78 11.97 -5.60
C ARG A 170 12.88 13.13 -5.21
N LEU A 171 13.05 13.67 -3.99
CA LEU A 171 12.27 14.80 -3.50
C LEU A 171 12.43 16.03 -4.40
N ARG A 172 11.31 16.65 -4.77
CA ARG A 172 11.24 17.93 -5.44
C ARG A 172 11.31 19.08 -4.42
N LYS A 173 11.66 20.27 -4.89
CA LYS A 173 11.64 21.50 -4.07
C LYS A 173 10.24 22.02 -3.84
N GLU A 174 9.33 21.73 -4.75
CA GLU A 174 7.95 22.19 -4.72
C GLU A 174 7.16 21.42 -3.66
N MET A 175 6.38 22.16 -2.87
CA MET A 175 5.38 21.64 -1.96
C MET A 175 4.11 22.50 -2.00
N VAL A 176 2.99 21.92 -1.65
CA VAL A 176 1.71 22.63 -1.50
C VAL A 176 1.28 22.61 -0.05
N ARG A 177 0.99 23.78 0.53
CA ARG A 177 0.44 23.91 1.89
C ARG A 177 -1.07 23.67 1.86
N ILE A 178 -1.51 22.65 2.57
CA ILE A 178 -2.92 22.28 2.71
C ILE A 178 -3.11 21.80 4.16
N PRO A 179 -4.04 22.38 4.92
CA PRO A 179 -4.31 21.94 6.29
C PRO A 179 -4.76 20.46 6.33
N SER A 180 -4.06 19.66 7.14
CA SER A 180 -4.39 18.25 7.43
C SER A 180 -4.80 17.41 6.20
N PRO A 181 -3.95 17.29 5.15
CA PRO A 181 -4.32 16.55 3.95
C PRO A 181 -4.42 15.05 4.27
N THR A 182 -5.55 14.43 3.96
CA THR A 182 -5.83 13.02 4.28
C THR A 182 -5.94 12.10 3.06
N ALA A 183 -5.99 12.69 1.86
CA ALA A 183 -6.05 11.98 0.58
C ALA A 183 -5.46 12.84 -0.53
N ILE A 184 -4.99 12.19 -1.63
CA ILE A 184 -4.42 12.82 -2.81
C ILE A 184 -4.74 12.03 -4.08
#